data_3c55eb5a6ce75f7e221b2b6174e564ff
#
_entry.id   3c55eb5a6ce75f7e221b2b6174e564ff
#
_cell.length_a   1.000
_cell.length_b   1.000
_cell.length_c   1.000
_cell.angle_alpha   90.00
_cell.angle_beta   90.00
_cell.angle_gamma   90.00
#
_symmetry.space_group_name_H-M   'P 1'
#
loop_
_entity.id
_entity.type
_entity.pdbx_description
1 polymer ?
#
loop_
_entity_poly.entity_id
_entity_poly.type
_entity_poly.pdbx_seq_one_letter_code
_entity_poly.pdbx_strand_id
1 'polypeptide(L)'
;MTAIPSAVEDPAHRIVYLIDTINGKEQILQNYNARPLYRMWETELDGINFDNDMFETDRRIVIITYAKFGVLLDRDPDFHKHFDYIICDELHSLIKFQYFSRQPNYHSIAKRGLERAVRNDHTKVVALTATPTQVENEFDTPKYRLPIDDNEIIHYETKRVFHYTNLKETLKAISPDKTGLLYAAHIRTMKQLEQIARESGFNPVCVWSISNADHEMNQEQLDVREQVLKHYTIPPEYNLLIINSSSETSLKIKSSVDFAIVHSLDEDTQVQVRGRINNDLSCLYLPATDSTIVNVPDYFQDCPLFSAEKQKLCEVLNLRNESGRLCGWTTVKRRIIASGYEVTEGRKGNYRFSVIHAPE
;
A
#
# COMPACT_ATOMS: atom_id res chain seq x y z
N MET A 1 6.53 5.68 -17.45
CA MET A 1 6.28 4.29 -17.94
C MET A 1 7.06 3.89 -19.19
N THR A 2 7.95 4.72 -19.72
CA THR A 2 8.70 4.47 -20.95
C THR A 2 9.79 3.39 -20.85
N ALA A 3 10.32 3.08 -19.67
CA ALA A 3 11.30 2.00 -19.50
C ALA A 3 10.70 0.59 -19.56
N ILE A 4 9.39 0.44 -19.29
CA ILE A 4 8.69 -0.85 -19.36
C ILE A 4 8.49 -1.30 -20.82
N PRO A 5 8.10 -0.44 -21.78
CA PRO A 5 7.93 -0.85 -23.17
C PRO A 5 9.18 -1.48 -23.76
N SER A 6 10.36 -0.89 -23.58
CA SER A 6 11.59 -1.42 -24.20
C SER A 6 12.01 -2.78 -23.61
N ALA A 7 11.79 -3.03 -22.32
CA ALA A 7 12.02 -4.33 -21.71
C ALA A 7 10.99 -5.38 -22.17
N VAL A 8 9.75 -4.94 -22.43
CA VAL A 8 8.64 -5.79 -22.89
C VAL A 8 8.71 -6.06 -24.40
N GLU A 9 9.28 -5.16 -25.18
CA GLU A 9 9.38 -5.28 -26.64
C GLU A 9 10.37 -6.36 -27.10
N ASP A 10 11.46 -6.58 -26.34
CA ASP A 10 12.39 -7.65 -26.68
C ASP A 10 11.85 -9.02 -26.24
N PRO A 11 11.52 -9.91 -27.17
CA PRO A 11 10.96 -11.22 -26.84
C PRO A 11 11.94 -12.17 -26.12
N ALA A 12 13.23 -11.85 -26.09
CA ALA A 12 14.22 -12.64 -25.39
C ALA A 12 14.23 -12.40 -23.87
N HIS A 13 13.73 -11.25 -23.40
CA HIS A 13 13.78 -10.91 -21.98
C HIS A 13 12.70 -11.63 -21.17
N ARG A 14 13.12 -12.13 -20.01
CA ARG A 14 12.27 -12.72 -18.98
C ARG A 14 11.99 -11.68 -17.90
N ILE A 15 10.74 -11.45 -17.62
CA ILE A 15 10.31 -10.33 -16.75
C ILE A 15 9.43 -10.85 -15.63
N VAL A 16 9.75 -10.50 -14.38
CA VAL A 16 8.80 -10.60 -13.27
C VAL A 16 8.31 -9.20 -12.88
N TYR A 17 7.00 -9.04 -12.82
CA TYR A 17 6.34 -7.83 -12.34
C TYR A 17 5.82 -8.11 -10.93
N LEU A 18 6.38 -7.41 -9.96
CA LEU A 18 6.04 -7.55 -8.55
C LEU A 18 5.08 -6.44 -8.15
N ILE A 19 3.98 -6.83 -7.52
CA ILE A 19 2.97 -5.91 -7.02
C ILE A 19 2.58 -6.29 -5.60
N ASP A 20 2.05 -5.34 -4.86
CA ASP A 20 1.74 -5.55 -3.47
C ASP A 20 0.43 -6.31 -3.24
N THR A 21 -0.63 -5.93 -3.96
CA THR A 21 -1.97 -6.41 -3.68
C THR A 21 -2.58 -7.26 -4.78
N ILE A 22 -3.45 -8.20 -4.39
CA ILE A 22 -4.24 -9.00 -5.33
C ILE A 22 -5.12 -8.09 -6.20
N ASN A 23 -5.69 -7.02 -5.63
CA ASN A 23 -6.50 -6.06 -6.39
C ASN A 23 -5.69 -5.35 -7.48
N GLY A 24 -4.46 -4.92 -7.16
CA GLY A 24 -3.56 -4.31 -8.13
C GLY A 24 -3.17 -5.28 -9.24
N LYS A 25 -2.89 -6.54 -8.89
CA LYS A 25 -2.62 -7.59 -9.87
C LYS A 25 -3.82 -7.79 -10.81
N GLU A 26 -5.03 -7.93 -10.28
CA GLU A 26 -6.25 -8.07 -11.09
C GLU A 26 -6.47 -6.88 -12.02
N GLN A 27 -6.22 -5.66 -11.56
CA GLN A 27 -6.35 -4.46 -12.36
C GLN A 27 -5.34 -4.41 -13.52
N ILE A 28 -4.10 -4.80 -13.27
CA ILE A 28 -3.07 -4.89 -14.33
C ILE A 28 -3.46 -5.96 -15.34
N LEU A 29 -3.89 -7.13 -14.89
CA LEU A 29 -4.34 -8.21 -15.77
C LEU A 29 -5.51 -7.79 -16.67
N GLN A 30 -6.44 -6.99 -16.15
CA GLN A 30 -7.56 -6.45 -16.96
C GLN A 30 -7.09 -5.40 -17.97
N ASN A 31 -6.18 -4.50 -17.58
CA ASN A 31 -5.70 -3.42 -18.44
C ASN A 31 -4.83 -3.89 -19.60
N TYR A 32 -4.04 -4.92 -19.40
CA TYR A 32 -3.11 -5.40 -20.42
C TYR A 32 -3.68 -6.56 -21.24
N ASN A 33 -5.00 -6.81 -21.15
CA ASN A 33 -5.63 -7.95 -21.84
C ASN A 33 -4.84 -9.24 -21.53
N ALA A 34 -4.33 -9.32 -20.29
CA ALA A 34 -3.40 -10.33 -19.89
C ALA A 34 -4.09 -11.69 -19.96
N ARG A 35 -3.52 -12.56 -20.74
CA ARG A 35 -4.08 -13.86 -21.09
C ARG A 35 -4.31 -14.70 -19.81
N PRO A 36 -5.27 -15.65 -19.82
CA PRO A 36 -5.61 -16.54 -18.70
C PRO A 36 -4.42 -17.26 -18.05
N LEU A 37 -3.30 -17.32 -18.74
CA LEU A 37 -2.02 -17.89 -18.29
C LEU A 37 -1.55 -17.38 -16.92
N TYR A 38 -1.82 -16.12 -16.56
CA TYR A 38 -1.43 -15.56 -15.28
C TYR A 38 -2.26 -16.08 -14.09
N ARG A 39 -3.48 -16.55 -14.29
CA ARG A 39 -4.30 -17.17 -13.25
C ARG A 39 -3.85 -18.59 -12.91
N MET A 40 -3.40 -19.36 -13.90
CA MET A 40 -2.89 -20.71 -13.71
C MET A 40 -1.64 -20.74 -12.81
N TRP A 41 -0.79 -19.75 -12.92
CA TRP A 41 0.51 -19.70 -12.26
C TRP A 41 0.45 -19.57 -10.74
N GLU A 42 -0.58 -19.00 -10.14
CA GLU A 42 -0.70 -18.92 -8.69
C GLU A 42 -1.03 -20.28 -8.04
N THR A 43 -1.71 -21.15 -8.78
CA THR A 43 -2.13 -22.46 -8.27
C THR A 43 -1.16 -23.59 -8.63
N GLU A 44 -0.38 -23.42 -9.69
CA GLU A 44 0.47 -24.49 -10.26
C GLU A 44 1.97 -24.33 -9.98
N LEU A 45 2.41 -23.24 -9.33
CA LEU A 45 3.81 -22.99 -9.02
C LEU A 45 4.46 -24.07 -8.13
N ASP A 46 3.69 -24.95 -7.53
CA ASP A 46 4.18 -25.99 -6.63
C ASP A 46 4.84 -27.19 -7.33
N GLY A 47 4.70 -27.29 -8.66
CA GLY A 47 5.23 -28.42 -9.45
C GLY A 47 5.99 -28.04 -10.72
N ILE A 48 6.24 -26.75 -10.96
CA ILE A 48 6.84 -26.28 -12.22
C ILE A 48 8.36 -26.35 -12.18
N ASN A 49 8.95 -26.97 -13.19
CA ASN A 49 10.36 -26.83 -13.50
C ASN A 49 10.57 -25.48 -14.21
N PHE A 50 11.03 -24.48 -13.44
CA PHE A 50 11.23 -23.12 -13.92
C PHE A 50 12.15 -23.01 -15.14
N ASP A 51 13.05 -23.97 -15.37
CA ASP A 51 14.00 -23.91 -16.47
C ASP A 51 13.40 -24.30 -17.82
N ASN A 52 12.37 -25.16 -17.84
CA ASN A 52 11.80 -25.69 -19.09
C ASN A 52 10.37 -25.22 -19.39
N ASP A 53 9.52 -25.06 -18.36
CA ASP A 53 8.09 -24.89 -18.58
C ASP A 53 7.65 -23.42 -18.48
N MET A 54 8.43 -22.59 -17.81
CA MET A 54 8.06 -21.20 -17.51
C MET A 54 8.28 -20.23 -18.66
N PHE A 55 9.21 -20.55 -19.55
CA PHE A 55 9.73 -19.62 -20.54
C PHE A 55 9.47 -20.01 -21.99
N GLU A 56 8.43 -20.78 -22.25
CA GLU A 56 7.89 -20.82 -23.60
C GLU A 56 7.57 -19.40 -24.10
N THR A 57 7.77 -19.15 -25.37
CA THR A 57 7.83 -17.83 -26.03
C THR A 57 6.73 -16.86 -25.64
N ASP A 58 5.57 -17.34 -25.17
CA ASP A 58 4.43 -16.52 -24.75
C ASP A 58 4.36 -16.22 -23.25
N ARG A 59 5.25 -16.81 -22.42
CA ARG A 59 5.18 -16.77 -20.94
C ARG A 59 6.31 -16.01 -20.29
N ARG A 60 6.96 -15.15 -21.00
CA ARG A 60 8.13 -14.38 -20.53
C ARG A 60 7.83 -13.33 -19.44
N ILE A 61 6.57 -12.96 -19.27
CA ILE A 61 6.15 -11.96 -18.27
C ILE A 61 5.31 -12.66 -17.20
N VAL A 62 5.78 -12.61 -15.96
CA VAL A 62 5.13 -13.17 -14.77
C VAL A 62 4.69 -12.03 -13.87
N ILE A 63 3.43 -12.02 -13.43
CA ILE A 63 2.93 -11.04 -12.46
C ILE A 63 2.58 -11.76 -11.17
N ILE A 64 3.29 -11.44 -10.10
CA ILE A 64 3.09 -12.03 -8.77
C ILE A 64 3.16 -10.97 -7.67
N THR A 65 2.65 -11.32 -6.50
CA THR A 65 2.78 -10.44 -5.33
C THR A 65 4.18 -10.52 -4.71
N TYR A 66 4.60 -9.47 -3.99
CA TYR A 66 5.85 -9.50 -3.21
C TYR A 66 5.89 -10.68 -2.23
N ALA A 67 4.77 -11.00 -1.56
CA ALA A 67 4.69 -12.14 -0.67
C ALA A 67 4.95 -13.45 -1.43
N LYS A 68 4.37 -13.65 -2.63
CA LYS A 68 4.60 -14.85 -3.44
C LYS A 68 6.05 -14.93 -3.91
N PHE A 69 6.64 -13.81 -4.33
CA PHE A 69 8.06 -13.75 -4.66
C PHE A 69 8.93 -14.19 -3.47
N GLY A 70 8.59 -13.75 -2.26
CA GLY A 70 9.25 -14.18 -1.03
C GLY A 70 9.12 -15.69 -0.76
N VAL A 71 7.93 -16.28 -1.01
CA VAL A 71 7.73 -17.74 -0.91
C VAL A 71 8.64 -18.48 -1.87
N LEU A 72 8.77 -18.01 -3.11
CA LEU A 72 9.61 -18.63 -4.12
C LEU A 72 11.10 -18.53 -3.78
N LEU A 73 11.53 -17.38 -3.28
CA LEU A 73 12.90 -17.18 -2.79
C LEU A 73 13.24 -17.99 -1.53
N ASP A 74 12.25 -18.32 -0.69
CA ASP A 74 12.44 -19.19 0.46
C ASP A 74 12.72 -20.64 0.04
N ARG A 75 12.12 -21.07 -1.07
CA ARG A 75 12.33 -22.40 -1.68
C ARG A 75 13.60 -22.44 -2.53
N ASP A 76 13.81 -21.41 -3.35
CA ASP A 76 14.99 -21.23 -4.20
C ASP A 76 15.58 -19.85 -3.99
N PRO A 77 16.66 -19.70 -3.20
CA PRO A 77 17.32 -18.42 -2.96
C PRO A 77 17.82 -17.70 -4.22
N ASP A 78 18.00 -18.42 -5.30
CA ASP A 78 18.48 -17.92 -6.59
C ASP A 78 17.36 -17.66 -7.60
N PHE A 79 16.09 -17.81 -7.18
CA PHE A 79 14.92 -17.61 -8.03
C PHE A 79 14.94 -16.30 -8.83
N HIS A 80 15.49 -15.22 -8.26
CA HIS A 80 15.63 -13.93 -8.93
C HIS A 80 16.51 -13.99 -10.20
N LYS A 81 17.42 -14.95 -10.31
CA LYS A 81 18.33 -15.12 -11.45
C LYS A 81 17.64 -15.65 -12.71
N HIS A 82 16.40 -16.16 -12.58
CA HIS A 82 15.61 -16.59 -13.73
C HIS A 82 15.08 -15.43 -14.59
N PHE A 83 15.25 -14.17 -14.12
CA PHE A 83 14.70 -13.00 -14.78
C PHE A 83 15.80 -12.01 -15.19
N ASP A 84 15.66 -11.45 -16.39
CA ASP A 84 16.48 -10.33 -16.85
C ASP A 84 16.04 -9.01 -16.21
N TYR A 85 14.73 -8.88 -15.95
CA TYR A 85 14.13 -7.72 -15.30
C TYR A 85 13.20 -8.12 -14.16
N ILE A 86 13.33 -7.40 -13.05
CA ILE A 86 12.37 -7.42 -11.94
C ILE A 86 11.78 -6.02 -11.86
N ILE A 87 10.50 -5.89 -12.22
CA ILE A 87 9.77 -4.61 -12.13
C ILE A 87 9.00 -4.63 -10.82
N CYS A 88 9.33 -3.68 -9.94
CA CYS A 88 8.74 -3.55 -8.61
C CYS A 88 7.75 -2.39 -8.61
N ASP A 89 6.46 -2.69 -8.66
CA ASP A 89 5.41 -1.69 -8.57
C ASP A 89 5.12 -1.34 -7.12
N GLU A 90 5.01 -0.05 -6.83
CA GLU A 90 4.79 0.47 -5.47
C GLU A 90 5.77 -0.13 -4.44
N LEU A 91 7.07 -0.10 -4.74
CA LEU A 91 8.11 -0.74 -3.93
C LEU A 91 8.09 -0.31 -2.45
N HIS A 92 7.59 0.89 -2.14
CA HIS A 92 7.39 1.35 -0.77
C HIS A 92 6.45 0.43 0.04
N SER A 93 5.47 -0.21 -0.61
CA SER A 93 4.58 -1.17 0.04
C SER A 93 5.34 -2.40 0.58
N LEU A 94 6.33 -2.90 -0.16
CA LEU A 94 7.20 -3.97 0.34
C LEU A 94 7.90 -3.56 1.65
N ILE A 95 8.35 -2.29 1.73
CA ILE A 95 9.00 -1.75 2.91
C ILE A 95 8.01 -1.68 4.09
N LYS A 96 6.79 -1.22 3.86
CA LYS A 96 5.74 -1.22 4.88
C LYS A 96 5.45 -2.63 5.40
N PHE A 97 5.19 -3.57 4.49
CA PHE A 97 4.76 -4.93 4.86
C PHE A 97 5.87 -5.85 5.38
N GLN A 98 7.16 -5.53 5.19
CA GLN A 98 8.25 -6.31 5.80
C GLN A 98 8.21 -6.33 7.34
N TYR A 99 7.50 -5.37 7.97
CA TYR A 99 7.34 -5.29 9.43
C TYR A 99 6.19 -6.12 9.99
N PHE A 100 5.34 -6.69 9.14
CA PHE A 100 4.31 -7.63 9.60
C PHE A 100 4.96 -8.90 10.14
N SER A 101 4.71 -9.19 11.41
CA SER A 101 5.40 -10.25 12.18
C SER A 101 4.89 -11.67 11.91
N ARG A 102 4.26 -11.94 10.77
CA ARG A 102 3.94 -13.32 10.37
C ARG A 102 5.24 -14.06 10.05
N GLN A 103 5.45 -15.21 10.69
CA GLN A 103 6.59 -16.07 10.40
C GLN A 103 6.17 -17.25 9.54
N PRO A 104 6.85 -17.52 8.43
CA PRO A 104 7.95 -16.72 7.85
C PRO A 104 7.46 -15.38 7.26
N ASN A 105 8.31 -14.35 7.39
CA ASN A 105 8.00 -13.04 6.82
C ASN A 105 8.45 -12.99 5.36
N TYR A 106 7.56 -13.32 4.45
CA TYR A 106 7.85 -13.40 3.02
C TYR A 106 8.18 -12.05 2.39
N HIS A 107 7.67 -10.93 2.90
CA HIS A 107 8.07 -9.60 2.44
C HIS A 107 9.52 -9.27 2.78
N SER A 108 9.99 -9.64 3.98
CA SER A 108 11.39 -9.51 4.34
C SER A 108 12.30 -10.41 3.49
N ILE A 109 11.83 -11.61 3.12
CA ILE A 109 12.56 -12.51 2.21
C ILE A 109 12.61 -11.91 0.81
N ALA A 110 11.50 -11.37 0.30
CA ALA A 110 11.43 -10.69 -0.98
C ALA A 110 12.39 -9.50 -1.04
N LYS A 111 12.42 -8.64 0.01
CA LYS A 111 13.36 -7.51 0.10
C LYS A 111 14.81 -7.96 -0.02
N ARG A 112 15.21 -8.96 0.77
CA ARG A 112 16.57 -9.51 0.69
C ARG A 112 16.89 -10.11 -0.69
N GLY A 113 15.90 -10.70 -1.35
CA GLY A 113 16.03 -11.19 -2.73
C GLY A 113 16.28 -10.07 -3.73
N LEU A 114 15.55 -8.96 -3.61
CA LEU A 114 15.77 -7.77 -4.44
C LEU A 114 17.15 -7.15 -4.19
N GLU A 115 17.60 -7.03 -2.94
CA GLU A 115 18.95 -6.57 -2.60
C GLU A 115 20.04 -7.44 -3.23
N ARG A 116 19.82 -8.76 -3.29
CA ARG A 116 20.73 -9.69 -4.00
C ARG A 116 20.67 -9.49 -5.51
N ALA A 117 19.47 -9.35 -6.07
CA ALA A 117 19.28 -9.12 -7.50
C ALA A 117 19.97 -7.83 -7.99
N VAL A 118 19.87 -6.74 -7.21
CA VAL A 118 20.54 -5.46 -7.55
C VAL A 118 22.06 -5.59 -7.54
N ARG A 119 22.62 -6.45 -6.70
CA ARG A 119 24.08 -6.71 -6.64
C ARG A 119 24.55 -7.67 -7.73
N ASN A 120 23.63 -8.26 -8.47
CA ASN A 120 23.92 -9.21 -9.53
C ASN A 120 23.78 -8.48 -10.88
N ASP A 121 24.88 -8.48 -11.68
CA ASP A 121 24.91 -7.78 -12.98
C ASP A 121 23.95 -8.38 -14.03
N HIS A 122 23.42 -9.58 -13.79
CA HIS A 122 22.53 -10.23 -14.73
C HIS A 122 21.09 -9.70 -14.67
N THR A 123 20.56 -9.41 -13.48
CA THR A 123 19.16 -9.03 -13.27
C THR A 123 19.03 -7.53 -13.04
N LYS A 124 18.25 -6.85 -13.84
CA LYS A 124 17.95 -5.42 -13.67
C LYS A 124 16.69 -5.24 -12.82
N VAL A 125 16.80 -4.46 -11.74
CA VAL A 125 15.66 -4.12 -10.89
C VAL A 125 15.17 -2.71 -11.19
N VAL A 126 13.90 -2.59 -11.57
CA VAL A 126 13.23 -1.31 -11.86
C VAL A 126 12.20 -1.06 -10.77
N ALA A 127 12.38 0.00 -9.99
CA ALA A 127 11.44 0.39 -8.94
C ALA A 127 10.51 1.51 -9.43
N LEU A 128 9.21 1.28 -9.28
CA LEU A 128 8.16 2.28 -9.50
C LEU A 128 7.60 2.66 -8.12
N THR A 129 7.62 3.94 -7.80
CA THR A 129 7.08 4.43 -6.52
C THR A 129 6.78 5.92 -6.59
N ALA A 130 5.69 6.33 -5.94
CA ALA A 130 5.37 7.75 -5.72
C ALA A 130 6.15 8.34 -4.53
N THR A 131 6.75 7.50 -3.67
CA THR A 131 7.49 7.90 -2.46
C THR A 131 8.95 7.41 -2.51
N PRO A 132 9.78 7.97 -3.41
CA PRO A 132 11.14 7.47 -3.67
C PRO A 132 12.06 7.58 -2.45
N THR A 133 11.89 8.61 -1.61
CA THR A 133 12.76 8.85 -0.46
C THR A 133 12.77 7.69 0.53
N GLN A 134 11.61 7.08 0.80
CA GLN A 134 11.52 5.92 1.67
C GLN A 134 12.27 4.72 1.09
N VAL A 135 12.11 4.48 -0.22
CA VAL A 135 12.82 3.41 -0.93
C VAL A 135 14.33 3.65 -0.94
N GLU A 136 14.76 4.88 -1.17
CA GLU A 136 16.17 5.25 -1.20
C GLU A 136 16.86 5.07 0.15
N ASN A 137 16.16 5.28 1.25
CA ASN A 137 16.70 5.11 2.59
C ASN A 137 16.80 3.63 3.01
N GLU A 138 15.95 2.75 2.48
CA GLU A 138 15.88 1.34 2.88
C GLU A 138 16.77 0.40 2.05
N PHE A 139 17.13 0.79 0.82
CA PHE A 139 18.00 -0.01 -0.03
C PHE A 139 19.40 0.63 -0.12
N ASP A 140 20.39 -0.02 0.48
CA ASP A 140 21.81 0.37 0.38
C ASP A 140 22.42 -0.16 -0.92
N THR A 141 22.05 0.44 -2.04
CA THR A 141 22.48 0.01 -3.38
C THR A 141 22.62 1.22 -4.31
N PRO A 142 23.48 1.14 -5.35
CA PRO A 142 23.53 2.18 -6.39
C PRO A 142 22.17 2.37 -7.05
N LYS A 143 21.73 3.61 -7.19
CA LYS A 143 20.41 3.96 -7.73
C LYS A 143 20.55 4.99 -8.82
N TYR A 144 19.80 4.79 -9.89
CA TYR A 144 19.67 5.75 -10.97
C TYR A 144 18.21 6.14 -11.11
N ARG A 145 17.90 7.41 -10.93
CA ARG A 145 16.56 7.91 -11.27
C ARG A 145 16.48 8.03 -12.80
N LEU A 146 15.51 7.33 -13.38
CA LEU A 146 15.21 7.55 -14.79
C LEU A 146 14.56 8.93 -14.92
N PRO A 147 15.04 9.77 -15.85
CA PRO A 147 14.38 11.03 -16.12
C PRO A 147 12.97 10.76 -16.65
N ILE A 148 11.99 11.41 -16.05
CA ILE A 148 10.61 11.42 -16.54
C ILE A 148 10.43 12.75 -17.24
N ASP A 149 9.90 12.75 -18.48
CA ASP A 149 9.52 13.99 -19.14
C ASP A 149 8.29 14.56 -18.43
N ASP A 150 8.44 15.74 -17.85
CA ASP A 150 7.34 16.42 -17.14
C ASP A 150 6.13 16.68 -18.05
N ASN A 151 6.33 16.75 -19.36
CA ASN A 151 5.23 16.88 -20.33
C ASN A 151 4.39 15.59 -20.48
N GLU A 152 4.92 14.44 -20.07
CA GLU A 152 4.18 13.16 -20.08
C GLU A 152 3.39 12.91 -18.77
N ILE A 153 3.61 13.74 -17.75
CA ILE A 153 2.92 13.61 -16.45
C ILE A 153 1.63 14.41 -16.47
N ILE A 154 0.51 13.70 -16.31
CA ILE A 154 -0.77 14.37 -16.08
C ILE A 154 -0.80 14.84 -14.61
N HIS A 155 -0.73 16.14 -14.40
CA HIS A 155 -0.83 16.75 -13.08
C HIS A 155 -2.29 17.03 -12.75
N TYR A 156 -2.78 16.45 -11.66
CA TYR A 156 -4.09 16.78 -11.10
C TYR A 156 -3.94 17.69 -9.89
N GLU A 157 -4.59 18.84 -9.94
CA GLU A 157 -4.48 19.84 -8.89
C GLU A 157 -5.36 19.51 -7.67
N THR A 158 -4.91 19.97 -6.51
CA THR A 158 -5.73 20.06 -5.29
C THR A 158 -5.89 21.53 -4.94
N LYS A 159 -7.09 22.07 -5.12
CA LYS A 159 -7.31 23.52 -4.99
C LYS A 159 -7.17 24.01 -3.55
N ARG A 160 -7.62 23.21 -2.57
CA ARG A 160 -7.55 23.57 -1.15
C ARG A 160 -7.27 22.35 -0.29
N VAL A 161 -6.40 22.53 0.71
CA VAL A 161 -6.13 21.53 1.74
C VAL A 161 -6.61 22.09 3.09
N PHE A 162 -7.41 21.32 3.79
CA PHE A 162 -7.92 21.64 5.13
C PHE A 162 -7.41 20.64 6.14
N HIS A 163 -7.06 21.12 7.34
CA HIS A 163 -6.69 20.26 8.44
C HIS A 163 -7.82 20.24 9.47
N TYR A 164 -8.29 19.06 9.82
CA TYR A 164 -9.39 18.87 10.76
C TYR A 164 -8.92 18.25 12.08
N THR A 165 -9.57 18.62 13.15
CA THR A 165 -9.40 18.02 14.49
C THR A 165 -10.56 17.10 14.85
N ASN A 166 -11.71 17.25 14.21
CA ASN A 166 -12.90 16.44 14.44
C ASN A 166 -13.54 16.07 13.10
N LEU A 167 -13.38 14.79 12.73
CA LEU A 167 -13.86 14.28 11.44
C LEU A 167 -15.40 14.32 11.33
N LYS A 168 -16.14 14.07 12.42
CA LYS A 168 -17.60 14.12 12.42
C LYS A 168 -18.13 15.51 12.07
N GLU A 169 -17.54 16.54 12.66
CA GLU A 169 -17.92 17.92 12.35
C GLU A 169 -17.48 18.32 10.93
N THR A 170 -16.36 17.79 10.46
CA THR A 170 -15.92 17.99 9.07
C THR A 170 -16.90 17.39 8.07
N LEU A 171 -17.34 16.15 8.28
CA LEU A 171 -18.33 15.49 7.42
C LEU A 171 -19.66 16.27 7.40
N LYS A 172 -20.13 16.76 8.55
CA LYS A 172 -21.36 17.57 8.62
C LYS A 172 -21.27 18.92 7.89
N ALA A 173 -20.06 19.47 7.79
CA ALA A 173 -19.81 20.74 7.12
C ALA A 173 -19.70 20.60 5.59
N ILE A 174 -19.50 19.41 5.08
CA ILE A 174 -19.44 19.14 3.64
C ILE A 174 -20.87 18.87 3.14
N SER A 175 -21.24 19.52 2.04
CA SER A 175 -22.56 19.33 1.44
C SER A 175 -22.71 17.90 0.88
N PRO A 176 -23.81 17.19 1.20
CA PRO A 176 -24.01 15.81 0.77
C PRO A 176 -24.39 15.65 -0.72
N ASP A 177 -24.52 16.74 -1.47
CA ASP A 177 -24.65 16.74 -2.94
C ASP A 177 -23.30 16.52 -3.65
N LYS A 178 -22.20 16.58 -2.91
CA LYS A 178 -20.84 16.37 -3.44
C LYS A 178 -20.43 14.90 -3.39
N THR A 179 -19.64 14.51 -4.39
CA THR A 179 -19.04 13.16 -4.44
C THR A 179 -17.67 13.17 -3.76
N GLY A 180 -17.44 12.22 -2.88
CA GLY A 180 -16.22 12.14 -2.09
C GLY A 180 -15.56 10.77 -2.03
N LEU A 181 -14.25 10.78 -1.72
CA LEU A 181 -13.48 9.62 -1.30
C LEU A 181 -13.04 9.80 0.15
N LEU A 182 -13.28 8.79 0.99
CA LEU A 182 -12.79 8.76 2.36
C LEU A 182 -11.89 7.54 2.56
N TYR A 183 -10.70 7.76 3.09
CA TYR A 183 -9.77 6.71 3.47
C TYR A 183 -9.73 6.55 4.99
N ALA A 184 -9.79 5.30 5.45
CA ALA A 184 -9.48 4.91 6.83
C ALA A 184 -8.80 3.54 6.86
N ALA A 185 -7.69 3.40 7.60
CA ALA A 185 -6.85 2.20 7.57
C ALA A 185 -7.59 0.92 7.98
N HIS A 186 -8.47 1.00 8.99
CA HIS A 186 -9.11 -0.16 9.60
C HIS A 186 -10.59 -0.28 9.25
N ILE A 187 -11.06 -1.52 9.01
CA ILE A 187 -12.47 -1.79 8.66
C ILE A 187 -13.42 -1.36 9.79
N ARG A 188 -13.02 -1.52 11.04
CA ARG A 188 -13.83 -1.04 12.19
C ARG A 188 -14.06 0.47 12.09
N THR A 189 -13.00 1.23 11.84
CA THR A 189 -13.06 2.69 11.64
C THR A 189 -13.91 3.04 10.42
N MET A 190 -13.75 2.33 9.30
CA MET A 190 -14.57 2.54 8.11
C MET A 190 -16.07 2.41 8.43
N LYS A 191 -16.48 1.36 9.16
CA LYS A 191 -17.89 1.15 9.55
C LYS A 191 -18.41 2.25 10.48
N GLN A 192 -17.58 2.76 11.39
CA GLN A 192 -17.94 3.90 12.25
C GLN A 192 -18.12 5.18 11.40
N LEU A 193 -17.20 5.43 10.47
CA LEU A 193 -17.26 6.59 9.57
C LEU A 193 -18.41 6.49 8.58
N GLU A 194 -18.76 5.30 8.13
CA GLU A 194 -19.94 5.05 7.31
C GLU A 194 -21.22 5.48 8.04
N GLN A 195 -21.34 5.10 9.31
CA GLN A 195 -22.48 5.53 10.13
C GLN A 195 -22.53 7.05 10.30
N ILE A 196 -21.40 7.68 10.61
CA ILE A 196 -21.29 9.13 10.75
C ILE A 196 -21.64 9.84 9.43
N ALA A 197 -21.18 9.32 8.30
CA ALA A 197 -21.49 9.88 6.99
C ALA A 197 -22.97 9.78 6.67
N ARG A 198 -23.65 8.65 6.97
CA ARG A 198 -25.11 8.50 6.82
C ARG A 198 -25.87 9.51 7.68
N GLU A 199 -25.45 9.68 8.94
CA GLU A 199 -26.04 10.71 9.84
C GLU A 199 -25.82 12.14 9.34
N SER A 200 -24.80 12.34 8.51
CA SER A 200 -24.47 13.63 7.87
C SER A 200 -25.16 13.82 6.50
N GLY A 201 -26.01 12.89 6.08
CA GLY A 201 -26.80 12.98 4.84
C GLY A 201 -26.13 12.39 3.59
N PHE A 202 -24.95 11.79 3.71
CA PHE A 202 -24.32 11.06 2.60
C PHE A 202 -24.96 9.69 2.37
N ASN A 203 -24.82 9.17 1.16
CA ASN A 203 -25.06 7.76 0.85
C ASN A 203 -23.71 7.05 0.65
N PRO A 204 -23.04 6.62 1.75
CA PRO A 204 -21.71 6.03 1.71
C PRO A 204 -21.77 4.55 1.39
N VAL A 205 -20.67 4.04 0.81
CA VAL A 205 -20.38 2.61 0.69
C VAL A 205 -18.93 2.34 1.06
N CYS A 206 -18.71 1.27 1.82
CA CYS A 206 -17.38 0.81 2.23
C CYS A 206 -16.90 -0.33 1.35
N VAL A 207 -15.64 -0.25 0.86
CA VAL A 207 -15.01 -1.30 0.05
C VAL A 207 -13.62 -1.63 0.59
N TRP A 208 -13.34 -2.94 0.78
CA TRP A 208 -12.04 -3.42 1.25
C TRP A 208 -11.58 -4.67 0.49
N SER A 209 -10.60 -5.43 1.00
CA SER A 209 -10.11 -6.64 0.35
C SER A 209 -11.09 -7.80 0.47
N ILE A 210 -11.31 -8.51 -0.64
CA ILE A 210 -12.06 -9.78 -0.66
C ILE A 210 -11.38 -10.90 0.13
N SER A 211 -10.07 -10.76 0.39
CA SER A 211 -9.28 -11.76 1.12
C SER A 211 -9.42 -11.64 2.64
N ASN A 212 -10.22 -10.70 3.14
CA ASN A 212 -10.41 -10.52 4.57
C ASN A 212 -11.47 -11.52 5.07
N ALA A 213 -11.01 -12.63 5.65
CA ALA A 213 -11.89 -13.68 6.18
C ALA A 213 -12.64 -13.26 7.46
N ASP A 214 -12.14 -12.29 8.21
CA ASP A 214 -12.75 -11.82 9.46
C ASP A 214 -13.91 -10.83 9.21
N HIS A 215 -13.88 -10.19 8.04
CA HIS A 215 -14.85 -9.19 7.62
C HIS A 215 -15.21 -9.37 6.15
N GLU A 216 -16.16 -10.26 5.87
CA GLU A 216 -16.66 -10.43 4.51
C GLU A 216 -17.49 -9.22 4.07
N MET A 217 -17.33 -8.82 2.80
CA MET A 217 -18.20 -7.84 2.16
C MET A 217 -19.53 -8.50 1.77
N ASN A 218 -20.63 -7.75 1.89
CA ASN A 218 -21.90 -8.17 1.35
C ASN A 218 -21.93 -8.04 -0.20
N GLN A 219 -22.99 -8.53 -0.84
CA GLN A 219 -23.10 -8.53 -2.30
C GLN A 219 -23.07 -7.12 -2.89
N GLU A 220 -23.76 -6.17 -2.28
CA GLU A 220 -23.75 -4.75 -2.67
C GLU A 220 -22.33 -4.18 -2.70
N GLN A 221 -21.54 -4.42 -1.66
CA GLN A 221 -20.14 -3.96 -1.58
C GLN A 221 -19.24 -4.64 -2.63
N LEU A 222 -19.48 -5.92 -2.92
CA LEU A 222 -18.77 -6.66 -3.95
C LEU A 222 -19.08 -6.09 -5.35
N ASP A 223 -20.34 -5.80 -5.64
CA ASP A 223 -20.79 -5.21 -6.91
C ASP A 223 -20.18 -3.82 -7.11
N VAL A 224 -20.20 -2.97 -6.06
CA VAL A 224 -19.55 -1.65 -6.09
C VAL A 224 -18.05 -1.78 -6.34
N ARG A 225 -17.38 -2.70 -5.61
CA ARG A 225 -15.95 -2.94 -5.79
C ARG A 225 -15.63 -3.33 -7.23
N GLU A 226 -16.40 -4.27 -7.80
CA GLU A 226 -16.22 -4.73 -9.18
C GLU A 226 -16.43 -3.57 -10.17
N GLN A 227 -17.46 -2.77 -9.98
CA GLN A 227 -17.76 -1.61 -10.81
C GLN A 227 -16.62 -0.57 -10.76
N VAL A 228 -16.12 -0.24 -9.57
CA VAL A 228 -15.01 0.70 -9.43
C VAL A 228 -13.73 0.17 -10.08
N LEU A 229 -13.43 -1.12 -9.94
CA LEU A 229 -12.26 -1.74 -10.57
C LEU A 229 -12.36 -1.79 -12.11
N LYS A 230 -13.54 -2.06 -12.66
CA LYS A 230 -13.75 -2.18 -14.12
C LYS A 230 -13.91 -0.83 -14.80
N HIS A 231 -14.67 0.07 -14.21
CA HIS A 231 -15.09 1.32 -14.86
C HIS A 231 -14.39 2.56 -14.30
N TYR A 232 -13.65 2.43 -13.20
CA TYR A 232 -12.95 3.54 -12.54
C TYR A 232 -13.89 4.64 -12.06
N THR A 233 -15.14 4.30 -11.76
CA THR A 233 -16.18 5.25 -11.36
C THR A 233 -16.84 4.84 -10.06
N ILE A 234 -17.18 5.82 -9.23
CA ILE A 234 -18.07 5.60 -8.09
C ILE A 234 -19.48 5.44 -8.67
N PRO A 235 -20.23 4.36 -8.34
CA PRO A 235 -21.59 4.18 -8.81
C PRO A 235 -22.48 5.37 -8.43
N PRO A 236 -23.37 5.85 -9.32
CA PRO A 236 -24.12 7.10 -9.13
C PRO A 236 -25.09 7.10 -7.95
N GLU A 237 -25.46 5.92 -7.45
CA GLU A 237 -26.27 5.76 -6.25
C GLU A 237 -25.51 6.13 -4.97
N TYR A 238 -24.17 6.16 -4.99
CA TYR A 238 -23.33 6.53 -3.84
C TYR A 238 -22.63 7.85 -4.10
N ASN A 239 -22.59 8.68 -3.07
CA ASN A 239 -21.85 9.94 -3.12
C ASN A 239 -20.61 9.98 -2.21
N LEU A 240 -20.34 8.88 -1.47
CA LEU A 240 -19.12 8.73 -0.67
C LEU A 240 -18.60 7.30 -0.73
N LEU A 241 -17.43 7.12 -1.34
CA LEU A 241 -16.72 5.85 -1.32
C LEU A 241 -15.73 5.83 -0.14
N ILE A 242 -15.82 4.83 0.72
CA ILE A 242 -14.92 4.65 1.86
C ILE A 242 -14.02 3.45 1.58
N ILE A 243 -12.70 3.66 1.61
CA ILE A 243 -11.69 2.66 1.28
C ILE A 243 -10.66 2.51 2.42
N ASN A 244 -9.88 1.43 2.36
CA ASN A 244 -8.76 1.19 3.27
C ASN A 244 -7.45 0.88 2.53
N SER A 245 -6.41 0.52 3.28
CA SER A 245 -5.08 0.21 2.76
C SER A 245 -5.06 -0.85 1.66
N SER A 246 -5.99 -1.81 1.65
CA SER A 246 -6.06 -2.81 0.56
C SER A 246 -6.44 -2.22 -0.80
N SER A 247 -7.03 -1.03 -0.80
CA SER A 247 -7.43 -0.28 -2.00
C SER A 247 -6.54 0.93 -2.26
N GLU A 248 -5.66 1.28 -1.30
CA GLU A 248 -4.75 2.42 -1.36
C GLU A 248 -3.83 2.36 -2.58
N THR A 249 -3.30 1.18 -2.91
CA THR A 249 -2.32 0.99 -3.97
C THR A 249 -2.91 0.55 -5.31
N SER A 250 -4.16 0.09 -5.35
CA SER A 250 -4.70 -0.59 -6.53
C SER A 250 -5.91 0.08 -7.18
N LEU A 251 -6.61 0.94 -6.43
CA LEU A 251 -7.86 1.52 -6.91
C LEU A 251 -7.58 2.85 -7.62
N LYS A 252 -8.13 3.03 -8.82
CA LYS A 252 -8.10 4.32 -9.55
C LYS A 252 -9.52 4.81 -9.73
N ILE A 253 -9.74 6.12 -9.59
CA ILE A 253 -11.04 6.77 -9.78
C ILE A 253 -10.88 7.84 -10.85
N LYS A 254 -11.60 7.69 -11.95
CA LYS A 254 -11.62 8.64 -13.08
C LYS A 254 -12.90 9.48 -13.10
N SER A 255 -13.95 9.04 -12.37
CA SER A 255 -15.14 9.87 -12.20
C SER A 255 -14.80 11.13 -11.40
N SER A 256 -15.59 12.18 -11.58
CA SER A 256 -15.42 13.41 -10.81
C SER A 256 -15.59 13.13 -9.32
N VAL A 257 -14.60 13.56 -8.54
CA VAL A 257 -14.60 13.53 -7.07
C VAL A 257 -14.36 14.96 -6.61
N ASP A 258 -15.30 15.52 -5.83
CA ASP A 258 -15.22 16.91 -5.37
C ASP A 258 -14.27 17.07 -4.19
N PHE A 259 -14.27 16.09 -3.28
CA PHE A 259 -13.43 16.12 -2.09
C PHE A 259 -12.85 14.76 -1.73
N ALA A 260 -11.73 14.78 -1.03
CA ALA A 260 -11.18 13.61 -0.38
C ALA A 260 -10.92 13.88 1.11
N ILE A 261 -11.15 12.88 1.94
CA ILE A 261 -10.77 12.85 3.34
C ILE A 261 -9.79 11.69 3.53
N VAL A 262 -8.57 11.98 3.94
CA VAL A 262 -7.60 10.93 4.26
C VAL A 262 -7.43 10.89 5.77
N HIS A 263 -8.07 9.92 6.41
CA HIS A 263 -7.99 9.73 7.86
C HIS A 263 -6.74 8.91 8.23
N SER A 264 -5.60 9.49 7.90
CA SER A 264 -4.26 9.00 8.23
C SER A 264 -3.33 10.18 8.42
N LEU A 265 -2.40 10.05 9.36
CA LEU A 265 -1.34 11.03 9.61
C LEU A 265 -0.04 10.67 8.88
N ASP A 266 -0.01 9.51 8.24
CA ASP A 266 1.10 9.06 7.42
C ASP A 266 1.07 9.82 6.07
N GLU A 267 2.10 10.63 5.83
CA GLU A 267 2.20 11.47 4.62
C GLU A 267 2.23 10.63 3.34
N ASP A 268 2.90 9.47 3.37
CA ASP A 268 2.94 8.57 2.23
C ASP A 268 1.54 8.06 1.88
N THR A 269 0.75 7.67 2.87
CA THR A 269 -0.65 7.29 2.69
C THR A 269 -1.49 8.45 2.14
N GLN A 270 -1.27 9.68 2.64
CA GLN A 270 -1.98 10.86 2.13
C GLN A 270 -1.70 11.09 0.63
N VAL A 271 -0.44 11.00 0.23
CA VAL A 271 -0.02 11.12 -1.18
C VAL A 271 -0.62 9.99 -2.03
N GLN A 272 -0.56 8.74 -1.55
CA GLN A 272 -1.06 7.57 -2.26
C GLN A 272 -2.57 7.66 -2.50
N VAL A 273 -3.34 7.97 -1.46
CA VAL A 273 -4.80 8.08 -1.56
C VAL A 273 -5.20 9.22 -2.48
N ARG A 274 -4.53 10.39 -2.39
CA ARG A 274 -4.77 11.50 -3.33
C ARG A 274 -4.47 11.09 -4.77
N GLY A 275 -3.39 10.35 -4.99
CA GLY A 275 -2.99 9.83 -6.30
C GLY A 275 -3.97 8.85 -6.94
N ARG A 276 -4.95 8.30 -6.18
CA ARG A 276 -6.01 7.43 -6.74
C ARG A 276 -7.10 8.20 -7.47
N ILE A 277 -7.20 9.51 -7.23
CA ILE A 277 -8.20 10.37 -7.86
C ILE A 277 -7.59 11.02 -9.09
N ASN A 278 -7.99 10.56 -10.27
CA ASN A 278 -7.48 11.00 -11.56
C ASN A 278 -8.29 12.19 -12.11
N ASN A 279 -8.54 13.19 -11.27
CA ASN A 279 -9.12 14.48 -11.63
C ASN A 279 -8.69 15.55 -10.62
N ASP A 280 -8.92 16.81 -10.95
CA ASP A 280 -8.71 17.92 -10.04
C ASP A 280 -9.65 17.81 -8.84
N LEU A 281 -9.08 18.04 -7.65
CA LEU A 281 -9.78 17.94 -6.39
C LEU A 281 -10.07 19.32 -5.83
N SER A 282 -11.34 19.59 -5.52
CA SER A 282 -11.71 20.89 -4.94
C SER A 282 -11.21 21.04 -3.51
N CYS A 283 -11.28 19.98 -2.70
CA CYS A 283 -10.88 19.99 -1.31
C CYS A 283 -10.23 18.66 -0.90
N LEU A 284 -9.11 18.74 -0.18
CA LEU A 284 -8.48 17.62 0.51
C LEU A 284 -8.52 17.90 2.01
N TYR A 285 -9.05 16.97 2.78
CA TYR A 285 -9.13 17.08 4.24
C TYR A 285 -8.15 16.08 4.87
N LEU A 286 -7.24 16.58 5.69
CA LEU A 286 -6.23 15.83 6.40
C LEU A 286 -6.39 16.03 7.91
N PRO A 287 -6.01 15.08 8.76
CA PRO A 287 -5.96 15.30 10.21
C PRO A 287 -5.00 16.45 10.54
N ALA A 288 -5.36 17.29 11.51
CA ALA A 288 -4.43 18.26 12.04
C ALA A 288 -3.31 17.56 12.82
N THR A 289 -2.07 17.95 12.55
CA THR A 289 -0.92 17.51 13.33
C THR A 289 -0.61 18.54 14.42
N ASP A 290 -0.69 18.13 15.68
CA ASP A 290 -0.04 18.88 16.76
C ASP A 290 1.41 18.37 16.84
N SER A 291 2.39 19.27 16.88
CA SER A 291 3.82 18.92 16.99
C SER A 291 4.17 18.14 18.25
N THR A 292 3.26 18.09 19.21
CA THR A 292 3.38 17.27 20.43
C THR A 292 2.83 15.85 20.27
N ILE A 293 2.02 15.61 19.24
CA ILE A 293 1.39 14.32 18.97
C ILE A 293 2.33 13.45 18.13
N VAL A 294 2.53 12.24 18.60
CA VAL A 294 3.30 11.21 17.89
C VAL A 294 2.34 10.44 16.99
N ASN A 295 2.63 10.43 15.70
CA ASN A 295 1.87 9.68 14.73
C ASN A 295 2.54 8.33 14.47
N VAL A 296 1.83 7.26 14.84
CA VAL A 296 2.31 5.91 14.55
C VAL A 296 1.83 5.53 13.17
N PRO A 297 2.74 5.22 12.22
CA PRO A 297 2.34 4.76 10.89
C PRO A 297 1.43 3.53 10.97
N ASP A 298 0.41 3.47 10.12
CA ASP A 298 -0.65 2.44 10.14
C ASP A 298 -0.09 1.02 10.11
N TYR A 299 1.02 0.81 9.40
CA TYR A 299 1.68 -0.50 9.29
C TYR A 299 2.38 -0.99 10.57
N PHE A 300 2.51 -0.14 11.62
CA PHE A 300 2.91 -0.54 12.96
C PHE A 300 1.73 -0.72 13.92
N GLN A 301 0.51 -0.49 13.47
CA GLN A 301 -0.69 -0.61 14.31
C GLN A 301 -1.29 -2.02 14.19
N ASP A 302 -2.00 -2.46 15.23
CA ASP A 302 -2.71 -3.75 15.34
C ASP A 302 -1.87 -4.99 14.99
N CYS A 303 -0.55 -4.88 15.09
CA CYS A 303 0.38 -5.98 14.86
C CYS A 303 1.35 -6.13 16.04
N PRO A 304 1.82 -7.36 16.35
CA PRO A 304 2.80 -7.59 17.40
C PRO A 304 4.17 -7.01 17.03
N LEU A 305 4.63 -6.03 17.78
CA LEU A 305 5.96 -5.42 17.64
C LEU A 305 6.93 -6.09 18.61
N PHE A 306 7.89 -6.84 18.11
CA PHE A 306 9.01 -7.39 18.88
C PHE A 306 10.16 -6.38 18.96
N SER A 307 11.32 -6.81 19.41
CA SER A 307 12.44 -5.88 19.66
C SER A 307 12.92 -5.16 18.39
N ALA A 308 12.98 -5.86 17.26
CA ALA A 308 13.41 -5.29 15.98
C ALA A 308 12.42 -4.25 15.44
N GLU A 309 11.12 -4.59 15.46
CA GLU A 309 10.05 -3.70 15.01
C GLU A 309 9.94 -2.46 15.91
N LYS A 310 10.09 -2.63 17.25
CA LYS A 310 10.14 -1.51 18.19
C LYS A 310 11.31 -0.58 17.93
N GLN A 311 12.49 -1.13 17.65
CA GLN A 311 13.65 -0.33 17.30
C GLN A 311 13.40 0.45 16.02
N LYS A 312 12.87 -0.21 14.98
CA LYS A 312 12.56 0.43 13.70
C LYS A 312 11.52 1.53 13.85
N LEU A 313 10.47 1.31 14.65
CA LEU A 313 9.47 2.35 14.94
C LEU A 313 10.12 3.56 15.63
N CYS A 314 11.05 3.34 16.57
CA CYS A 314 11.80 4.44 17.18
C CYS A 314 12.60 5.25 16.14
N GLU A 315 13.21 4.58 15.18
CA GLU A 315 13.95 5.20 14.07
C GLU A 315 13.02 6.00 13.15
N VAL A 316 11.89 5.43 12.77
CA VAL A 316 10.87 6.07 11.91
C VAL A 316 10.30 7.32 12.58
N LEU A 317 9.90 7.21 13.85
CA LEU A 317 9.37 8.35 14.60
C LEU A 317 10.43 9.41 14.90
N ASN A 318 11.71 9.06 14.85
CA ASN A 318 12.89 9.93 15.01
C ASN A 318 12.80 10.90 16.20
N LEU A 319 12.14 10.48 17.28
CA LEU A 319 12.04 11.28 18.49
C LEU A 319 13.41 11.38 19.17
N ARG A 320 13.88 12.59 19.43
CA ARG A 320 15.17 12.85 20.03
C ARG A 320 15.01 13.46 21.41
N ASN A 321 15.92 13.12 22.32
CA ASN A 321 16.02 13.74 23.64
C ASN A 321 16.75 15.09 23.55
N GLU A 322 16.84 15.81 24.66
CA GLU A 322 17.52 17.12 24.77
C GLU A 322 18.99 17.10 24.30
N SER A 323 19.66 15.94 24.37
CA SER A 323 21.04 15.76 23.90
C SER A 323 21.11 15.37 22.40
N GLY A 324 19.99 15.37 21.68
CA GLY A 324 19.91 15.02 20.25
C GLY A 324 20.00 13.51 19.96
N ARG A 325 20.04 12.64 20.98
CA ARG A 325 20.07 11.19 20.80
C ARG A 325 18.67 10.64 20.57
N LEU A 326 18.58 9.61 19.72
CA LEU A 326 17.32 8.90 19.45
C LEU A 326 16.74 8.34 20.75
N CYS A 327 15.45 8.56 20.97
CA CYS A 327 14.73 8.02 22.11
C CYS A 327 14.54 6.50 21.98
N GLY A 328 14.75 5.78 23.08
CA GLY A 328 14.46 4.35 23.14
C GLY A 328 12.98 4.05 23.33
N TRP A 329 12.60 2.77 23.14
CA TRP A 329 11.21 2.29 23.17
C TRP A 329 10.40 2.78 24.39
N THR A 330 10.96 2.78 25.59
CA THR A 330 10.23 3.22 26.79
C THR A 330 9.74 4.67 26.71
N THR A 331 10.54 5.56 26.13
CA THR A 331 10.20 6.98 25.94
C THR A 331 9.21 7.13 24.78
N VAL A 332 9.47 6.44 23.68
CA VAL A 332 8.60 6.42 22.49
C VAL A 332 7.23 5.88 22.87
N LYS A 333 7.13 4.76 23.57
CA LYS A 333 5.87 4.19 24.07
C LYS A 333 5.05 5.20 24.88
N ARG A 334 5.70 5.92 25.81
CA ARG A 334 5.00 6.96 26.62
C ARG A 334 4.44 8.08 25.74
N ARG A 335 5.16 8.49 24.71
CA ARG A 335 4.71 9.52 23.77
C ARG A 335 3.55 9.02 22.90
N ILE A 336 3.60 7.77 22.43
CA ILE A 336 2.52 7.11 21.69
C ILE A 336 1.24 7.09 22.53
N ILE A 337 1.33 6.66 23.80
CA ILE A 337 0.17 6.65 24.72
C ILE A 337 -0.35 8.08 24.97
N ALA A 338 0.56 9.04 25.20
CA ALA A 338 0.17 10.44 25.38
C ALA A 338 -0.48 11.05 24.14
N SER A 339 -0.26 10.47 22.96
CA SER A 339 -0.88 10.84 21.69
C SER A 339 -2.24 10.15 21.43
N GLY A 340 -2.76 9.43 22.42
CA GLY A 340 -4.09 8.81 22.38
C GLY A 340 -4.13 7.37 21.90
N TYR A 341 -2.99 6.77 21.56
CA TYR A 341 -2.92 5.35 21.20
C TYR A 341 -3.00 4.45 22.42
N GLU A 342 -3.66 3.31 22.30
CA GLU A 342 -3.57 2.24 23.30
C GLU A 342 -2.39 1.32 22.96
N VAL A 343 -1.59 0.95 23.99
CA VAL A 343 -0.48 0.01 23.81
C VAL A 343 -0.66 -1.16 24.75
N THR A 344 -1.00 -2.31 24.20
CA THR A 344 -1.12 -3.58 24.92
C THR A 344 0.20 -4.35 24.85
N GLU A 345 0.46 -5.19 25.86
CA GLU A 345 1.66 -6.02 25.90
C GLU A 345 1.30 -7.50 25.96
N GLY A 346 2.05 -8.32 25.25
CA GLY A 346 1.87 -9.77 25.21
C GLY A 346 3.19 -10.52 25.24
N ARG A 347 3.07 -11.85 25.28
CA ARG A 347 4.21 -12.77 25.23
C ARG A 347 3.92 -13.94 24.32
N LYS A 348 4.87 -14.27 23.44
CA LYS A 348 4.84 -15.46 22.59
C LYS A 348 6.10 -16.27 22.84
N GLY A 349 5.95 -17.38 23.57
CA GLY A 349 7.10 -18.14 24.07
C GLY A 349 8.00 -17.28 24.98
N ASN A 350 9.27 -17.17 24.63
CA ASN A 350 10.24 -16.36 25.37
C ASN A 350 10.29 -14.88 24.94
N TYR A 351 9.54 -14.49 23.91
CA TYR A 351 9.58 -13.14 23.33
C TYR A 351 8.41 -12.29 23.82
N ARG A 352 8.71 -11.07 24.27
CA ARG A 352 7.72 -10.05 24.62
C ARG A 352 7.44 -9.18 23.39
N PHE A 353 6.18 -8.86 23.16
CA PHE A 353 5.76 -7.94 22.12
C PHE A 353 4.82 -6.86 22.67
N SER A 354 4.67 -5.77 21.93
CA SER A 354 3.62 -4.76 22.16
C SER A 354 2.75 -4.66 20.93
N VAL A 355 1.47 -4.34 21.11
CA VAL A 355 0.54 -4.00 20.02
C VAL A 355 0.08 -2.57 20.27
N ILE A 356 0.10 -1.76 19.24
CA ILE A 356 -0.36 -0.36 19.27
C ILE A 356 -1.71 -0.32 18.56
N HIS A 357 -2.73 0.17 19.24
CA HIS A 357 -4.06 0.35 18.67
C HIS A 357 -4.30 1.83 18.41
N ALA A 358 -4.93 2.13 17.25
CA ALA A 358 -5.31 3.48 16.92
C ALA A 358 -6.23 4.08 17.99
N PRO A 359 -6.21 5.41 18.21
CA PRO A 359 -7.19 6.07 19.04
C PRO A 359 -8.61 5.81 18.52
N GLU A 360 -9.57 5.63 19.44
CA GLU A 360 -10.98 5.45 19.08
C GLU A 360 -11.61 6.70 18.42
#